data_fd8c1fa536f412da0020ff1d056a961b
#
_entry.id   fd8c1fa536f412da0020ff1d056a961b
#
_cell.length_a   1.000
_cell.length_b   1.000
_cell.length_c   1.000
_cell.angle_alpha   90.00
_cell.angle_beta   90.00
_cell.angle_gamma   90.00
#
_symmetry.space_group_name_H-M   'P 1'
#
loop_
_entity.id
_entity.type
_entity.pdbx_description
1 polymer ?
#
loop_
_entity_poly.entity_id
_entity_poly.type
_entity_poly.pdbx_seq_one_letter_code
_entity_poly.pdbx_strand_id
1 'polypeptide(L)'
;MESVPAEDAEYGFLELASYILPYVRLHAKRFIATVILRASGEAASLFPAYALGEMTTFFTTYKTGQPIDYLVWLLILWLATSLYRTLSGRTSTLLGYRVAESIGLDAKIAAMRHVFSLDLSWHETDYAGSKMERVMNGGQGITNIIRMFFTDLIGAFVSIVGAAAIMFSMKVELSAGLLVFAISYYLLSFFLRRKQSLQLRIVQKAREKAGGVNFESIANIHLIKVMDLSKLVLKRIISANTAVSEEVLKLQRQFRVREMITTTYAVVLKFLILLYIGYSIYAGRLEVGIFVMFYVYFDNVLNATAGMSRVADQITEEKEAVSRLAGLMDEKPTVEVSGKKIMPEDWRMITVKNLSFSYPKRSATLNNVSLTVKRGEKVGIVGPTGAGKSTLFKLMLKLDENYSGDILVDETPLREIDRPSYIKRIAVVPQETEVFNATLRENVEITGGHEHNLDKALEMTNLTELIQRLPSGVETIIGEKGVRLSGGEKQRLSIARAFYKNPQLLFLDEPTSQLDANSELKIQDSLRKVFKDVTAIVIAHRISTIQEMDKIIVMEGGKIVEEGTFQQLIGQKGLFNELWSNQKL
;
A
#
# COMPACT_ATOMS: atom_id res chain seq x y z
N MET A 1 26.35 10.94 7.15
CA MET A 1 25.44 11.17 6.00
C MET A 1 24.07 10.88 6.55
N GLU A 2 23.28 11.92 6.81
CA GLU A 2 21.89 11.76 7.21
C GLU A 2 21.14 11.10 6.03
N SER A 3 20.57 9.94 6.26
CA SER A 3 19.68 9.30 5.30
C SER A 3 18.49 10.23 5.12
N VAL A 4 18.37 10.81 3.93
CA VAL A 4 17.14 11.49 3.48
C VAL A 4 16.01 10.47 3.71
N PRO A 5 14.92 10.85 4.40
CA PRO A 5 13.78 9.95 4.53
C PRO A 5 13.37 9.46 3.14
N ALA A 6 13.11 8.18 2.99
CA ALA A 6 12.72 7.56 1.72
C ALA A 6 11.46 8.21 1.07
N GLU A 7 10.78 9.09 1.79
CA GLU A 7 9.63 9.88 1.35
C GLU A 7 9.94 10.91 0.25
N ASP A 8 11.20 11.39 0.13
CA ASP A 8 11.61 12.41 -0.84
C ASP A 8 12.52 11.87 -1.96
N ALA A 9 12.66 10.54 -2.10
CA ALA A 9 13.45 9.95 -3.16
C ALA A 9 12.75 10.19 -4.52
N GLU A 10 13.31 11.06 -5.35
CA GLU A 10 12.86 11.26 -6.74
C GLU A 10 13.34 10.10 -7.63
N TYR A 11 12.53 9.04 -7.72
CA TYR A 11 12.81 7.94 -8.64
C TYR A 11 12.70 8.39 -10.10
N GLY A 12 13.71 8.05 -10.91
CA GLY A 12 13.70 8.24 -12.34
C GLY A 12 12.65 7.34 -13.02
N PHE A 13 12.23 7.69 -14.23
CA PHE A 13 11.27 6.88 -14.99
C PHE A 13 11.77 5.46 -15.26
N LEU A 14 13.06 5.28 -15.54
CA LEU A 14 13.69 3.98 -15.77
C LEU A 14 13.76 3.14 -14.48
N GLU A 15 13.98 3.77 -13.33
CA GLU A 15 13.96 3.10 -12.03
C GLU A 15 12.57 2.59 -11.72
N LEU A 16 11.54 3.41 -11.89
CA LEU A 16 10.15 2.97 -11.70
C LEU A 16 9.74 1.85 -12.65
N ALA A 17 10.24 1.89 -13.89
CA ALA A 17 10.02 0.78 -14.82
C ALA A 17 10.62 -0.53 -14.29
N SER A 18 11.74 -0.49 -13.56
CA SER A 18 12.34 -1.68 -12.93
C SER A 18 11.46 -2.29 -11.85
N TYR A 19 10.68 -1.48 -11.11
CA TYR A 19 9.70 -1.96 -10.13
C TYR A 19 8.44 -2.55 -10.77
N ILE A 20 8.05 -2.07 -11.96
CA ILE A 20 6.84 -2.54 -12.65
C ILE A 20 7.13 -3.82 -13.46
N LEU A 21 8.30 -3.91 -14.08
CA LEU A 21 8.67 -4.97 -15.02
C LEU A 21 8.54 -6.41 -14.47
N PRO A 22 8.90 -6.73 -13.22
CA PRO A 22 8.69 -8.06 -12.65
C PRO A 22 7.24 -8.51 -12.72
N TYR A 23 6.28 -7.63 -12.41
CA TYR A 23 4.85 -7.94 -12.46
C TYR A 23 4.34 -8.09 -13.89
N VAL A 24 4.85 -7.29 -14.84
CA VAL A 24 4.54 -7.44 -16.27
C VAL A 24 5.02 -8.80 -16.79
N ARG A 25 6.21 -9.27 -16.37
CA ARG A 25 6.76 -10.57 -16.77
C ARG A 25 5.88 -11.74 -16.34
N LEU A 26 5.20 -11.66 -15.20
CA LEU A 26 4.25 -12.70 -14.74
C LEU A 26 3.09 -12.87 -15.73
N HIS A 27 2.69 -11.79 -16.43
CA HIS A 27 1.57 -11.77 -17.38
C HIS A 27 2.02 -11.62 -18.84
N ALA A 28 3.31 -11.85 -19.15
CA ALA A 28 3.94 -11.51 -20.44
C ALA A 28 3.17 -12.06 -21.67
N LYS A 29 2.69 -13.31 -21.63
CA LYS A 29 1.96 -13.90 -22.76
C LYS A 29 0.68 -13.13 -23.08
N ARG A 30 -0.12 -12.80 -22.05
CA ARG A 30 -1.38 -12.03 -22.22
C ARG A 30 -1.08 -10.59 -22.61
N PHE A 31 -0.03 -10.00 -22.04
CA PHE A 31 0.43 -8.66 -22.35
C PHE A 31 0.78 -8.54 -23.85
N ILE A 32 1.66 -9.42 -24.36
CA ILE A 32 2.09 -9.43 -25.77
C ILE A 32 0.92 -9.68 -26.72
N ALA A 33 0.04 -10.65 -26.42
CA ALA A 33 -1.15 -10.92 -27.23
C ALA A 33 -2.06 -9.69 -27.33
N THR A 34 -2.25 -8.96 -26.21
CA THR A 34 -3.04 -7.73 -26.17
C THR A 34 -2.39 -6.62 -27.01
N VAL A 35 -1.07 -6.47 -26.92
CA VAL A 35 -0.30 -5.49 -27.73
C VAL A 35 -0.48 -5.77 -29.22
N ILE A 36 -0.29 -7.01 -29.64
CA ILE A 36 -0.44 -7.42 -31.04
C ILE A 36 -1.88 -7.17 -31.54
N LEU A 37 -2.88 -7.56 -30.77
CA LEU A 37 -4.29 -7.36 -31.12
C LEU A 37 -4.63 -5.87 -31.22
N ARG A 38 -4.11 -5.05 -30.30
CA ARG A 38 -4.31 -3.59 -30.33
C ARG A 38 -3.63 -2.97 -31.54
N ALA A 39 -2.35 -3.27 -31.75
CA ALA A 39 -1.57 -2.74 -32.85
C ALA A 39 -2.15 -3.10 -34.22
N SER A 40 -2.59 -4.35 -34.41
CA SER A 40 -3.22 -4.79 -35.65
C SER A 40 -4.56 -4.08 -35.94
N GLY A 41 -5.37 -3.85 -34.90
CA GLY A 41 -6.60 -3.09 -35.02
C GLY A 41 -6.37 -1.62 -35.37
N GLU A 42 -5.36 -0.99 -34.75
CA GLU A 42 -4.99 0.39 -35.09
C GLU A 42 -4.35 0.50 -36.48
N ALA A 43 -3.56 -0.48 -36.92
CA ALA A 43 -3.05 -0.54 -38.29
C ALA A 43 -4.20 -0.65 -39.32
N ALA A 44 -5.21 -1.48 -39.06
CA ALA A 44 -6.40 -1.58 -39.91
C ALA A 44 -7.16 -0.24 -39.97
N SER A 45 -7.10 0.59 -38.96
CA SER A 45 -7.75 1.91 -38.93
C SER A 45 -7.17 2.94 -39.92
N LEU A 46 -6.00 2.65 -40.47
CA LEU A 46 -5.37 3.54 -41.45
C LEU A 46 -5.93 3.34 -42.86
N PHE A 47 -6.46 2.15 -43.17
CA PHE A 47 -6.97 1.81 -44.50
C PHE A 47 -8.13 2.71 -44.97
N PRO A 48 -9.13 3.09 -44.14
CA PRO A 48 -10.21 3.97 -44.56
C PRO A 48 -9.76 5.29 -45.18
N ALA A 49 -8.69 5.91 -44.64
CA ALA A 49 -8.17 7.15 -45.19
C ALA A 49 -7.50 6.95 -46.56
N TYR A 50 -6.79 5.82 -46.71
CA TYR A 50 -6.23 5.41 -48.00
C TYR A 50 -7.32 5.17 -49.03
N ALA A 51 -8.34 4.34 -48.70
CA ALA A 51 -9.45 4.04 -49.56
C ALA A 51 -10.21 5.30 -50.03
N LEU A 52 -10.42 6.25 -49.11
CA LEU A 52 -11.11 7.51 -49.43
C LEU A 52 -10.33 8.33 -50.44
N GLY A 53 -9.02 8.38 -50.33
CA GLY A 53 -8.16 9.05 -51.32
C GLY A 53 -8.17 8.37 -52.67
N GLU A 54 -8.02 7.03 -52.73
CA GLU A 54 -8.08 6.27 -53.99
C GLU A 54 -9.44 6.43 -54.68
N MET A 55 -10.55 6.39 -53.91
CA MET A 55 -11.87 6.67 -54.45
C MET A 55 -11.97 8.06 -55.03
N THR A 56 -11.40 9.06 -54.37
CA THR A 56 -11.39 10.45 -54.86
C THR A 56 -10.61 10.57 -56.16
N THR A 57 -9.43 9.95 -56.24
CA THR A 57 -8.68 9.88 -57.50
C THR A 57 -9.45 9.18 -58.58
N PHE A 58 -10.08 8.02 -58.26
CA PHE A 58 -10.90 7.29 -59.24
C PHE A 58 -12.04 8.18 -59.81
N PHE A 59 -12.79 8.88 -58.97
CA PHE A 59 -13.90 9.73 -59.45
C PHE A 59 -13.44 10.95 -60.24
N THR A 60 -12.26 11.49 -59.95
CA THR A 60 -11.72 12.64 -60.68
C THR A 60 -11.12 12.26 -62.03
N THR A 61 -10.74 10.98 -62.22
CA THR A 61 -10.15 10.46 -63.47
C THR A 61 -11.13 9.56 -64.27
N TYR A 62 -12.35 9.33 -63.75
CA TYR A 62 -13.33 8.41 -64.30
C TYR A 62 -13.75 8.79 -65.69
N LYS A 63 -13.76 7.80 -66.60
CA LYS A 63 -14.30 7.90 -67.95
C LYS A 63 -15.49 6.91 -68.08
N THR A 64 -16.55 7.36 -68.76
CA THR A 64 -17.77 6.54 -68.96
C THR A 64 -17.41 5.18 -69.57
N GLY A 65 -17.88 4.07 -68.93
CA GLY A 65 -17.60 2.71 -69.34
C GLY A 65 -16.42 2.01 -68.66
N GLN A 66 -15.72 2.65 -67.76
CA GLN A 66 -14.70 1.99 -66.93
C GLN A 66 -15.33 1.06 -65.91
N PRO A 67 -14.72 -0.12 -65.64
CA PRO A 67 -15.26 -1.07 -64.65
C PRO A 67 -15.15 -0.46 -63.23
N ILE A 68 -16.19 -0.67 -62.43
CA ILE A 68 -16.27 -0.17 -61.03
C ILE A 68 -15.78 -1.18 -60.01
N ASP A 69 -15.31 -2.36 -60.46
CA ASP A 69 -14.91 -3.46 -59.60
C ASP A 69 -13.87 -3.04 -58.56
N TYR A 70 -12.91 -2.21 -58.93
CA TYR A 70 -11.91 -1.64 -58.03
C TYR A 70 -12.54 -0.84 -56.87
N LEU A 71 -13.52 0.02 -57.20
CA LEU A 71 -14.25 0.80 -56.21
C LEU A 71 -15.02 -0.11 -55.22
N VAL A 72 -15.68 -1.16 -55.75
CA VAL A 72 -16.42 -2.13 -54.93
C VAL A 72 -15.46 -2.84 -53.97
N TRP A 73 -14.29 -3.28 -54.46
CA TRP A 73 -13.29 -3.90 -53.61
C TRP A 73 -12.76 -2.95 -52.53
N LEU A 74 -12.51 -1.67 -52.83
CA LEU A 74 -12.12 -0.66 -51.85
C LEU A 74 -13.17 -0.49 -50.73
N LEU A 75 -14.46 -0.48 -51.07
CA LEU A 75 -15.57 -0.39 -50.12
C LEU A 75 -15.68 -1.63 -49.25
N ILE A 76 -15.54 -2.82 -49.82
CA ILE A 76 -15.55 -4.10 -49.09
C ILE A 76 -14.39 -4.13 -48.09
N LEU A 77 -13.18 -3.77 -48.52
CA LEU A 77 -12.01 -3.73 -47.66
C LEU A 77 -12.14 -2.65 -46.58
N TRP A 78 -12.71 -1.49 -46.90
CA TRP A 78 -12.99 -0.46 -45.90
C TRP A 78 -13.95 -0.99 -44.81
N LEU A 79 -15.06 -1.64 -45.22
CA LEU A 79 -15.98 -2.25 -44.27
C LEU A 79 -15.29 -3.33 -43.42
N ALA A 80 -14.54 -4.22 -44.04
CA ALA A 80 -13.84 -5.31 -43.36
C ALA A 80 -12.81 -4.78 -42.33
N THR A 81 -11.99 -3.82 -42.73
CA THR A 81 -10.98 -3.20 -41.82
C THR A 81 -11.63 -2.39 -40.70
N SER A 82 -12.75 -1.71 -40.98
CA SER A 82 -13.50 -0.95 -39.96
C SER A 82 -14.19 -1.88 -38.94
N LEU A 83 -14.75 -2.99 -39.36
CA LEU A 83 -15.33 -4.02 -38.51
C LEU A 83 -14.21 -4.68 -37.67
N TYR A 84 -13.11 -5.06 -38.31
CA TYR A 84 -11.96 -5.63 -37.61
C TYR A 84 -11.41 -4.69 -36.54
N ARG A 85 -11.20 -3.40 -36.86
CA ARG A 85 -10.81 -2.38 -35.88
C ARG A 85 -11.75 -2.33 -34.69
N THR A 86 -13.07 -2.33 -34.96
CA THR A 86 -14.08 -2.24 -33.91
C THR A 86 -14.02 -3.44 -32.96
N LEU A 87 -13.94 -4.67 -33.53
CA LEU A 87 -13.87 -5.89 -32.75
C LEU A 87 -12.55 -6.04 -32.01
N SER A 88 -11.43 -5.88 -32.71
CA SER A 88 -10.08 -5.97 -32.12
C SER A 88 -9.85 -4.89 -31.07
N GLY A 89 -10.31 -3.66 -31.33
CA GLY A 89 -10.19 -2.53 -30.40
C GLY A 89 -10.94 -2.77 -29.11
N ARG A 90 -12.21 -3.21 -29.16
CA ARG A 90 -12.98 -3.52 -27.94
C ARG A 90 -12.42 -4.72 -27.19
N THR A 91 -12.04 -5.78 -27.90
CA THR A 91 -11.46 -6.98 -27.29
C THR A 91 -10.11 -6.69 -26.64
N SER A 92 -9.21 -5.96 -27.34
CA SER A 92 -7.91 -5.58 -26.80
C SER A 92 -8.03 -4.63 -25.59
N THR A 93 -9.02 -3.74 -25.60
CA THR A 93 -9.28 -2.87 -24.43
C THR A 93 -9.71 -3.70 -23.22
N LEU A 94 -10.65 -4.65 -23.38
CA LEU A 94 -11.08 -5.52 -22.28
C LEU A 94 -9.94 -6.40 -21.76
N LEU A 95 -9.14 -6.98 -22.65
CA LEU A 95 -7.97 -7.77 -22.28
C LEU A 95 -6.91 -6.89 -21.59
N GLY A 96 -6.67 -5.69 -22.11
CA GLY A 96 -5.76 -4.72 -21.53
C GLY A 96 -6.14 -4.30 -20.10
N TYR A 97 -7.43 -4.06 -19.85
CA TYR A 97 -7.92 -3.80 -18.49
C TYR A 97 -7.68 -4.99 -17.56
N ARG A 98 -8.00 -6.22 -18.00
CA ARG A 98 -7.75 -7.42 -17.17
C ARG A 98 -6.27 -7.59 -16.84
N VAL A 99 -5.40 -7.38 -17.81
CA VAL A 99 -3.94 -7.47 -17.61
C VAL A 99 -3.47 -6.38 -16.66
N ALA A 100 -3.92 -5.13 -16.85
CA ALA A 100 -3.54 -4.02 -16.00
C ALA A 100 -3.99 -4.22 -14.53
N GLU A 101 -5.25 -4.66 -14.32
CA GLU A 101 -5.78 -4.96 -12.98
C GLU A 101 -5.02 -6.12 -12.32
N SER A 102 -4.69 -7.19 -13.07
CA SER A 102 -3.91 -8.30 -12.53
C SER A 102 -2.51 -7.85 -12.08
N ILE A 103 -1.82 -7.05 -12.89
CA ILE A 103 -0.49 -6.50 -12.58
C ILE A 103 -0.55 -5.59 -11.34
N GLY A 104 -1.54 -4.70 -11.27
CA GLY A 104 -1.72 -3.82 -10.12
C GLY A 104 -2.09 -4.56 -8.83
N LEU A 105 -2.89 -5.63 -8.95
CA LEU A 105 -3.23 -6.49 -7.81
C LEU A 105 -1.99 -7.23 -7.28
N ASP A 106 -1.19 -7.82 -8.17
CA ASP A 106 0.04 -8.51 -7.77
C ASP A 106 1.03 -7.54 -7.08
N ALA A 107 1.15 -6.30 -7.58
CA ALA A 107 1.95 -5.27 -6.95
C ALA A 107 1.43 -4.89 -5.55
N LYS A 108 0.10 -4.73 -5.38
CA LYS A 108 -0.53 -4.46 -4.07
C LYS A 108 -0.29 -5.61 -3.09
N ILE A 109 -0.46 -6.85 -3.53
CA ILE A 109 -0.23 -8.05 -2.68
C ILE A 109 1.24 -8.14 -2.29
N ALA A 110 2.17 -7.92 -3.22
CA ALA A 110 3.60 -7.92 -2.93
C ALA A 110 3.97 -6.82 -1.92
N ALA A 111 3.43 -5.61 -2.10
CA ALA A 111 3.65 -4.50 -1.18
C ALA A 111 3.07 -4.79 0.21
N MET A 112 1.86 -5.35 0.31
CA MET A 112 1.29 -5.75 1.60
C MET A 112 2.13 -6.82 2.29
N ARG A 113 2.60 -7.82 1.54
CA ARG A 113 3.51 -8.84 2.07
C ARG A 113 4.80 -8.21 2.60
N HIS A 114 5.35 -7.24 1.87
CA HIS A 114 6.54 -6.52 2.28
C HIS A 114 6.28 -5.69 3.55
N VAL A 115 5.17 -4.94 3.61
CA VAL A 115 4.76 -4.19 4.81
C VAL A 115 4.68 -5.10 6.04
N PHE A 116 4.11 -6.30 5.92
CA PHE A 116 4.05 -7.25 7.03
C PHE A 116 5.42 -7.82 7.44
N SER A 117 6.42 -7.75 6.58
CA SER A 117 7.79 -8.17 6.90
C SER A 117 8.63 -7.08 7.55
N LEU A 118 8.18 -5.82 7.55
CA LEU A 118 8.89 -4.70 8.15
C LEU A 118 8.81 -4.74 9.68
N ASP A 119 9.83 -4.19 10.34
CA ASP A 119 9.97 -4.20 11.78
C ASP A 119 8.88 -3.36 12.48
N LEU A 120 8.53 -3.72 13.71
CA LEU A 120 7.52 -3.01 14.50
C LEU A 120 7.88 -1.53 14.69
N SER A 121 9.16 -1.20 14.86
CA SER A 121 9.66 0.17 14.98
C SER A 121 9.28 1.03 13.77
N TRP A 122 9.33 0.48 12.55
CA TRP A 122 8.86 1.16 11.35
C TRP A 122 7.33 1.37 11.38
N HIS A 123 6.58 0.41 11.92
CA HIS A 123 5.12 0.55 12.08
C HIS A 123 4.72 1.62 13.10
N GLU A 124 5.56 1.92 14.08
CA GLU A 124 5.32 2.96 15.09
C GLU A 124 5.62 4.39 14.60
N THR A 125 6.34 4.56 13.48
CA THR A 125 6.75 5.89 12.97
C THR A 125 5.66 6.64 12.22
N ASP A 126 4.68 5.95 11.66
CA ASP A 126 3.68 6.54 10.76
C ASP A 126 2.28 5.92 10.94
N TYR A 127 1.23 6.66 10.61
CA TYR A 127 -0.14 6.20 10.75
C TYR A 127 -0.46 5.03 9.80
N ALA A 128 -1.16 4.01 10.28
CA ALA A 128 -1.55 2.84 9.49
C ALA A 128 -2.33 3.22 8.21
N GLY A 129 -3.18 4.24 8.29
CA GLY A 129 -3.92 4.76 7.14
C GLY A 129 -3.01 5.30 6.03
N SER A 130 -1.95 6.05 6.38
CA SER A 130 -0.97 6.57 5.42
C SER A 130 -0.24 5.44 4.69
N LYS A 131 0.18 4.40 5.41
CA LYS A 131 0.84 3.22 4.84
C LYS A 131 -0.06 2.47 3.86
N MET A 132 -1.32 2.24 4.26
CA MET A 132 -2.31 1.60 3.39
C MET A 132 -2.57 2.44 2.14
N GLU A 133 -2.67 3.76 2.28
CA GLU A 133 -2.85 4.69 1.16
C GLU A 133 -1.70 4.60 0.16
N ARG A 134 -0.45 4.54 0.61
CA ARG A 134 0.74 4.35 -0.25
C ARG A 134 0.66 3.07 -1.06
N VAL A 135 0.28 1.95 -0.42
CA VAL A 135 0.11 0.65 -1.11
C VAL A 135 -1.02 0.71 -2.13
N MET A 136 -2.18 1.23 -1.73
CA MET A 136 -3.37 1.27 -2.61
C MET A 136 -3.18 2.21 -3.78
N ASN A 137 -2.71 3.45 -3.52
CA ASN A 137 -2.50 4.44 -4.57
C ASN A 137 -1.33 4.06 -5.49
N GLY A 138 -0.23 3.53 -4.95
CA GLY A 138 0.89 3.07 -5.75
C GLY A 138 0.52 1.90 -6.67
N GLY A 139 -0.19 0.90 -6.16
CA GLY A 139 -0.69 -0.20 -6.98
C GLY A 139 -1.72 0.24 -8.02
N GLN A 140 -2.58 1.23 -7.69
CA GLN A 140 -3.50 1.84 -8.64
C GLN A 140 -2.75 2.63 -9.72
N GLY A 141 -1.68 3.34 -9.34
CA GLY A 141 -0.79 4.05 -10.28
C GLY A 141 -0.17 3.09 -11.30
N ILE A 142 0.31 1.93 -10.85
CA ILE A 142 0.80 0.87 -11.76
C ILE A 142 -0.31 0.41 -12.72
N THR A 143 -1.51 0.11 -12.21
CA THR A 143 -2.67 -0.26 -13.03
C THR A 143 -2.94 0.80 -14.10
N ASN A 144 -2.96 2.08 -13.72
CA ASN A 144 -3.26 3.19 -14.61
C ASN A 144 -2.19 3.36 -15.70
N ILE A 145 -0.91 3.27 -15.36
CA ILE A 145 0.20 3.34 -16.32
C ILE A 145 0.09 2.23 -17.37
N ILE A 146 -0.13 0.99 -16.93
CA ILE A 146 -0.28 -0.16 -17.84
C ILE A 146 -1.54 -0.01 -18.71
N ARG A 147 -2.63 0.49 -18.15
CA ARG A 147 -3.87 0.75 -18.89
C ARG A 147 -3.65 1.78 -19.99
N MET A 148 -3.01 2.93 -19.67
CA MET A 148 -2.69 3.98 -20.65
C MET A 148 -1.79 3.45 -21.78
N PHE A 149 -0.88 2.54 -21.47
CA PHE A 149 -0.06 1.89 -22.49
C PHE A 149 -0.91 1.17 -23.54
N PHE A 150 -1.92 0.40 -23.11
CA PHE A 150 -2.78 -0.32 -24.04
C PHE A 150 -3.81 0.59 -24.75
N THR A 151 -4.40 1.56 -24.03
CA THR A 151 -5.50 2.36 -24.59
C THR A 151 -5.00 3.44 -25.52
N ASP A 152 -3.87 4.07 -25.19
CA ASP A 152 -3.46 5.33 -25.81
C ASP A 152 -2.10 5.23 -26.52
N LEU A 153 -1.04 4.70 -25.88
CA LEU A 153 0.31 4.75 -26.42
C LEU A 153 0.49 3.87 -27.66
N ILE A 154 -0.02 2.62 -27.62
CA ILE A 154 0.09 1.70 -28.77
C ILE A 154 -0.64 2.31 -29.97
N GLY A 155 -1.87 2.79 -29.76
CA GLY A 155 -2.67 3.39 -30.83
C GLY A 155 -2.00 4.63 -31.43
N ALA A 156 -1.47 5.52 -30.59
CA ALA A 156 -0.78 6.71 -31.04
C ALA A 156 0.48 6.37 -31.85
N PHE A 157 1.30 5.43 -31.36
CA PHE A 157 2.50 5.00 -32.07
C PHE A 157 2.18 4.42 -33.45
N VAL A 158 1.22 3.49 -33.53
CA VAL A 158 0.80 2.86 -34.79
C VAL A 158 0.21 3.90 -35.75
N SER A 159 -0.60 4.84 -35.26
CA SER A 159 -1.18 5.91 -36.10
C SER A 159 -0.13 6.82 -36.69
N ILE A 160 0.87 7.27 -35.92
CA ILE A 160 1.92 8.16 -36.39
C ILE A 160 2.83 7.45 -37.39
N VAL A 161 3.35 6.27 -37.00
CA VAL A 161 4.29 5.52 -37.84
C VAL A 161 3.60 5.00 -39.10
N GLY A 162 2.39 4.48 -38.97
CA GLY A 162 1.63 3.94 -40.09
C GLY A 162 1.19 5.01 -41.10
N ALA A 163 0.67 6.15 -40.61
CA ALA A 163 0.37 7.29 -41.51
C ALA A 163 1.60 7.82 -42.24
N ALA A 164 2.72 7.94 -41.52
CA ALA A 164 4.00 8.36 -42.15
C ALA A 164 4.48 7.33 -43.17
N ALA A 165 4.37 6.03 -42.89
CA ALA A 165 4.77 4.96 -43.81
C ALA A 165 3.91 4.95 -45.09
N ILE A 166 2.60 5.12 -44.99
CA ILE A 166 1.71 5.20 -46.14
C ILE A 166 2.02 6.48 -46.95
N MET A 167 2.18 7.61 -46.31
CA MET A 167 2.54 8.84 -47.02
C MET A 167 3.95 8.77 -47.66
N PHE A 168 4.89 8.04 -47.06
CA PHE A 168 6.23 7.82 -47.62
C PHE A 168 6.16 7.03 -48.95
N SER A 169 5.30 6.02 -49.04
CA SER A 169 5.12 5.26 -50.27
C SER A 169 4.54 6.10 -51.42
N MET A 170 3.87 7.21 -51.09
CA MET A 170 3.31 8.13 -52.09
C MET A 170 4.26 9.29 -52.40
N LYS A 171 4.69 10.05 -51.38
CA LYS A 171 5.61 11.20 -51.50
C LYS A 171 6.37 11.39 -50.19
N VAL A 172 7.69 11.38 -50.29
CA VAL A 172 8.62 11.53 -49.14
C VAL A 172 8.41 12.87 -48.42
N GLU A 173 8.16 13.95 -49.17
CA GLU A 173 7.99 15.30 -48.60
C GLU A 173 6.74 15.34 -47.67
N LEU A 174 5.65 14.63 -47.99
CA LEU A 174 4.44 14.61 -47.17
C LEU A 174 4.63 13.80 -45.91
N SER A 175 5.35 12.68 -46.00
CA SER A 175 5.75 11.89 -44.82
C SER A 175 6.63 12.70 -43.89
N ALA A 176 7.65 13.39 -44.43
CA ALA A 176 8.49 14.27 -43.62
C ALA A 176 7.68 15.38 -42.95
N GLY A 177 6.72 15.99 -43.67
CA GLY A 177 5.81 17.00 -43.09
C GLY A 177 5.01 16.49 -41.91
N LEU A 178 4.46 15.27 -41.98
CA LEU A 178 3.73 14.64 -40.87
C LEU A 178 4.63 14.35 -39.65
N LEU A 179 5.86 13.85 -39.89
CA LEU A 179 6.79 13.56 -38.81
C LEU A 179 7.31 14.83 -38.13
N VAL A 180 7.68 15.85 -38.95
CA VAL A 180 8.06 17.17 -38.42
C VAL A 180 6.93 17.78 -37.60
N PHE A 181 5.69 17.69 -38.08
CA PHE A 181 4.51 18.12 -37.31
C PHE A 181 4.40 17.37 -35.98
N ALA A 182 4.42 16.03 -35.98
CA ALA A 182 4.26 15.24 -34.76
C ALA A 182 5.35 15.57 -33.72
N ILE A 183 6.61 15.65 -34.17
CA ILE A 183 7.77 15.98 -33.30
C ILE A 183 7.65 17.41 -32.77
N SER A 184 7.40 18.39 -33.61
CA SER A 184 7.32 19.79 -33.20
C SER A 184 6.13 20.08 -32.30
N TYR A 185 4.97 19.46 -32.56
CA TYR A 185 3.81 19.53 -31.67
C TYR A 185 4.12 18.96 -30.30
N TYR A 186 4.74 17.78 -30.25
CA TYR A 186 5.12 17.14 -28.99
C TYR A 186 6.13 17.99 -28.20
N LEU A 187 7.15 18.52 -28.86
CA LEU A 187 8.14 19.41 -28.24
C LEU A 187 7.48 20.69 -27.71
N LEU A 188 6.64 21.35 -28.52
CA LEU A 188 5.89 22.52 -28.07
C LEU A 188 5.05 22.23 -26.84
N SER A 189 4.29 21.11 -26.85
CA SER A 189 3.50 20.67 -25.71
C SER A 189 4.38 20.36 -24.48
N PHE A 190 5.55 19.74 -24.68
CA PHE A 190 6.51 19.43 -23.62
C PHE A 190 7.06 20.70 -22.93
N PHE A 191 7.46 21.71 -23.71
CA PHE A 191 7.96 22.96 -23.14
C PHE A 191 6.87 23.72 -22.35
N LEU A 192 5.65 23.73 -22.85
CA LEU A 192 4.53 24.38 -22.17
C LEU A 192 4.12 23.65 -20.88
N ARG A 193 4.36 22.35 -20.78
CA ARG A 193 4.05 21.51 -19.62
C ARG A 193 4.84 21.87 -18.37
N ARG A 194 6.08 22.33 -18.51
CA ARG A 194 6.97 22.62 -17.37
C ARG A 194 6.32 23.55 -16.32
N LYS A 195 5.53 24.52 -16.76
CA LYS A 195 4.80 25.44 -15.87
C LYS A 195 3.63 24.74 -15.14
N GLN A 196 3.02 23.76 -15.79
CA GLN A 196 1.86 23.04 -15.25
C GLN A 196 2.25 22.04 -14.17
N SER A 197 3.41 21.38 -14.30
CA SER A 197 3.90 20.42 -13.30
C SER A 197 4.15 21.10 -11.94
N LEU A 198 4.62 22.35 -11.94
CA LEU A 198 4.77 23.11 -10.70
C LEU A 198 3.41 23.44 -10.06
N GLN A 199 2.42 23.85 -10.87
CA GLN A 199 1.08 24.13 -10.37
C GLN A 199 0.37 22.87 -9.86
N LEU A 200 0.61 21.72 -10.49
CA LEU A 200 0.08 20.42 -10.05
C LEU A 200 0.57 20.07 -8.63
N ARG A 201 1.85 20.28 -8.33
CA ARG A 201 2.40 20.07 -6.97
C ARG A 201 1.70 20.97 -5.94
N ILE A 202 1.38 22.22 -6.31
CA ILE A 202 0.63 23.13 -5.42
C ILE A 202 -0.77 22.61 -5.15
N VAL A 203 -1.48 22.13 -6.18
CA VAL A 203 -2.81 21.52 -6.05
C VAL A 203 -2.75 20.29 -5.14
N GLN A 204 -1.74 19.41 -5.30
CA GLN A 204 -1.59 18.23 -4.47
C GLN A 204 -1.39 18.59 -3.00
N LYS A 205 -0.49 19.54 -2.69
CA LYS A 205 -0.30 20.03 -1.31
C LYS A 205 -1.59 20.63 -0.71
N ALA A 206 -2.35 21.37 -1.51
CA ALA A 206 -3.64 21.90 -1.07
C ALA A 206 -4.66 20.77 -0.76
N ARG A 207 -4.71 19.72 -1.60
CA ARG A 207 -5.55 18.53 -1.39
C ARG A 207 -5.16 17.78 -0.13
N GLU A 208 -3.86 17.54 0.12
CA GLU A 208 -3.35 16.90 1.33
C GLU A 208 -3.78 17.67 2.58
N LYS A 209 -3.60 18.99 2.57
CA LYS A 209 -4.03 19.85 3.68
C LYS A 209 -5.54 19.79 3.92
N ALA A 210 -6.34 19.84 2.88
CA ALA A 210 -7.81 19.75 2.98
C ALA A 210 -8.23 18.33 3.44
N GLY A 211 -7.59 17.30 2.93
CA GLY A 211 -7.78 15.90 3.35
C GLY A 211 -7.51 15.72 4.84
N GLY A 212 -6.41 16.27 5.35
CA GLY A 212 -6.09 16.28 6.78
C GLY A 212 -7.18 16.93 7.64
N VAL A 213 -7.68 18.12 7.23
CA VAL A 213 -8.79 18.80 7.93
C VAL A 213 -10.07 17.97 7.92
N ASN A 214 -10.40 17.35 6.79
CA ASN A 214 -11.59 16.52 6.64
C ASN A 214 -11.48 15.26 7.54
N PHE A 215 -10.34 14.58 7.52
CA PHE A 215 -10.08 13.39 8.32
C PHE A 215 -10.13 13.72 9.83
N GLU A 216 -9.42 14.74 10.28
CA GLU A 216 -9.44 15.22 11.68
C GLU A 216 -10.86 15.49 12.17
N SER A 217 -11.68 16.12 11.31
CA SER A 217 -13.07 16.45 11.62
C SER A 217 -13.94 15.21 11.82
N ILE A 218 -13.77 14.18 10.99
CA ILE A 218 -14.51 12.91 11.13
C ILE A 218 -13.99 12.09 12.31
N ALA A 219 -12.69 12.03 12.50
CA ALA A 219 -12.10 11.31 13.63
C ALA A 219 -12.57 11.87 14.98
N ASN A 220 -12.80 13.18 15.07
CA ASN A 220 -13.28 13.85 16.29
C ASN A 220 -14.79 14.12 16.28
N ILE A 221 -15.59 13.36 15.51
CA ILE A 221 -17.03 13.62 15.35
C ILE A 221 -17.79 13.62 16.67
N HIS A 222 -17.41 12.77 17.63
CA HIS A 222 -18.02 12.72 18.95
C HIS A 222 -17.85 14.06 19.68
N LEU A 223 -16.63 14.61 19.73
CA LEU A 223 -16.33 15.89 20.36
C LEU A 223 -17.12 17.03 19.68
N ILE A 224 -17.14 17.03 18.33
CA ILE A 224 -17.87 18.04 17.54
C ILE A 224 -19.35 18.02 17.88
N LYS A 225 -19.94 16.84 18.06
CA LYS A 225 -21.37 16.68 18.41
C LYS A 225 -21.67 17.08 19.85
N VAL A 226 -20.82 16.65 20.80
CA VAL A 226 -21.02 16.94 22.24
C VAL A 226 -20.89 18.45 22.51
N MET A 227 -19.96 19.12 21.83
CA MET A 227 -19.68 20.56 22.05
C MET A 227 -20.39 21.49 21.05
N ASP A 228 -21.26 20.97 20.17
CA ASP A 228 -21.96 21.72 19.11
C ASP A 228 -21.03 22.56 18.23
N LEU A 229 -19.86 22.04 17.89
CA LEU A 229 -18.85 22.73 17.07
C LEU A 229 -19.11 22.62 15.57
N SER A 230 -20.23 22.05 15.14
CA SER A 230 -20.52 21.69 13.73
C SER A 230 -20.37 22.90 12.79
N LYS A 231 -20.87 24.09 13.17
CA LYS A 231 -20.75 25.30 12.34
C LYS A 231 -19.32 25.80 12.18
N LEU A 232 -18.52 25.73 13.27
CA LEU A 232 -17.12 26.16 13.27
C LEU A 232 -16.26 25.24 12.39
N VAL A 233 -16.43 23.94 12.58
CA VAL A 233 -15.68 22.91 11.83
C VAL A 233 -16.06 22.95 10.35
N LEU A 234 -17.36 23.09 10.03
CA LEU A 234 -17.82 23.21 8.64
C LEU A 234 -17.21 24.44 7.94
N LYS A 235 -17.11 25.59 8.62
CA LYS A 235 -16.42 26.76 8.08
C LYS A 235 -14.96 26.49 7.75
N ARG A 236 -14.25 25.73 8.61
CA ARG A 236 -12.84 25.32 8.39
C ARG A 236 -12.72 24.37 7.19
N ILE A 237 -13.64 23.39 7.08
CA ILE A 237 -13.71 22.46 5.95
C ILE A 237 -13.97 23.22 4.64
N ILE A 238 -14.94 24.13 4.61
CA ILE A 238 -15.28 24.94 3.42
C ILE A 238 -14.05 25.76 3.00
N SER A 239 -13.40 26.46 3.93
CA SER A 239 -12.21 27.26 3.63
C SER A 239 -11.09 26.42 3.02
N ALA A 240 -10.79 25.25 3.59
CA ALA A 240 -9.75 24.36 3.08
C ALA A 240 -10.07 23.84 1.67
N ASN A 241 -11.32 23.42 1.43
CA ASN A 241 -11.73 22.91 0.12
C ASN A 241 -11.88 24.02 -0.94
N THR A 242 -12.25 25.24 -0.55
CA THR A 242 -12.27 26.40 -1.45
C THR A 242 -10.85 26.73 -1.94
N ALA A 243 -9.86 26.69 -1.06
CA ALA A 243 -8.46 26.87 -1.45
C ALA A 243 -8.00 25.84 -2.49
N VAL A 244 -8.41 24.57 -2.34
CA VAL A 244 -8.16 23.53 -3.37
C VAL A 244 -8.79 23.92 -4.70
N SER A 245 -10.07 24.34 -4.67
CA SER A 245 -10.80 24.71 -5.89
C SER A 245 -10.12 25.88 -6.63
N GLU A 246 -9.64 26.89 -5.92
CA GLU A 246 -8.92 28.01 -6.52
C GLU A 246 -7.63 27.57 -7.24
N GLU A 247 -6.84 26.70 -6.61
CA GLU A 247 -5.61 26.20 -7.23
C GLU A 247 -5.89 25.27 -8.43
N VAL A 248 -6.96 24.46 -8.37
CA VAL A 248 -7.45 23.66 -9.50
C VAL A 248 -7.87 24.55 -10.66
N LEU A 249 -8.59 25.65 -10.42
CA LEU A 249 -8.98 26.59 -11.46
C LEU A 249 -7.77 27.26 -12.12
N LYS A 250 -6.71 27.60 -11.35
CA LYS A 250 -5.44 28.11 -11.93
C LYS A 250 -4.79 27.07 -12.84
N LEU A 251 -4.75 25.81 -12.41
CA LEU A 251 -4.21 24.71 -13.22
C LEU A 251 -5.02 24.51 -14.50
N GLN A 252 -6.37 24.51 -14.41
CA GLN A 252 -7.25 24.39 -15.59
C GLN A 252 -7.05 25.54 -16.58
N ARG A 253 -6.85 26.77 -16.10
CA ARG A 253 -6.50 27.90 -16.98
C ARG A 253 -5.21 27.66 -17.74
N GLN A 254 -4.18 27.10 -17.09
CA GLN A 254 -2.92 26.78 -17.75
C GLN A 254 -3.09 25.67 -18.79
N PHE A 255 -3.90 24.65 -18.52
CA PHE A 255 -4.24 23.62 -19.51
C PHE A 255 -4.95 24.21 -20.73
N ARG A 256 -5.93 25.09 -20.53
CA ARG A 256 -6.65 25.75 -21.62
C ARG A 256 -5.74 26.63 -22.49
N VAL A 257 -4.83 27.37 -21.89
CA VAL A 257 -3.85 28.19 -22.65
C VAL A 257 -2.94 27.30 -23.47
N ARG A 258 -2.43 26.18 -22.91
CA ARG A 258 -1.62 25.21 -23.67
C ARG A 258 -2.40 24.64 -24.84
N GLU A 259 -3.62 24.15 -24.58
CA GLU A 259 -4.50 23.59 -25.62
C GLU A 259 -4.75 24.60 -26.75
N MET A 260 -5.05 25.84 -26.41
CA MET A 260 -5.25 26.90 -27.39
C MET A 260 -4.00 27.11 -28.27
N ILE A 261 -2.82 27.22 -27.67
CA ILE A 261 -1.56 27.40 -28.38
C ILE A 261 -1.27 26.22 -29.31
N THR A 262 -1.36 24.98 -28.79
CA THR A 262 -1.04 23.76 -29.56
C THR A 262 -2.07 23.49 -30.66
N THR A 263 -3.35 23.76 -30.42
CA THR A 263 -4.40 23.63 -31.45
C THR A 263 -4.26 24.69 -32.53
N THR A 264 -3.99 25.95 -32.18
CA THR A 264 -3.74 27.01 -33.16
C THR A 264 -2.52 26.68 -34.02
N TYR A 265 -1.42 26.22 -33.40
CA TYR A 265 -0.24 25.74 -34.11
C TYR A 265 -0.58 24.64 -35.13
N ALA A 266 -1.36 23.60 -34.69
CA ALA A 266 -1.75 22.52 -35.57
C ALA A 266 -2.62 22.97 -36.75
N VAL A 267 -3.58 23.87 -36.51
CA VAL A 267 -4.47 24.42 -37.55
C VAL A 267 -3.64 25.21 -38.59
N VAL A 268 -2.74 26.09 -38.14
CA VAL A 268 -1.91 26.88 -39.03
C VAL A 268 -0.99 26.00 -39.88
N LEU A 269 -0.32 25.01 -39.27
CA LEU A 269 0.58 24.12 -39.99
C LEU A 269 -0.19 23.22 -40.98
N LYS A 270 -1.35 22.67 -40.56
CA LYS A 270 -2.25 21.94 -41.45
C LYS A 270 -2.64 22.76 -42.66
N PHE A 271 -3.05 24.02 -42.46
CA PHE A 271 -3.40 24.93 -43.57
C PHE A 271 -2.24 25.15 -44.53
N LEU A 272 -1.03 25.41 -44.02
CA LEU A 272 0.16 25.63 -44.88
C LEU A 272 0.51 24.40 -45.74
N ILE A 273 0.43 23.19 -45.14
CA ILE A 273 0.73 21.96 -45.87
C ILE A 273 -0.38 21.67 -46.89
N LEU A 274 -1.65 21.87 -46.55
CA LEU A 274 -2.76 21.69 -47.51
C LEU A 274 -2.68 22.70 -48.66
N LEU A 275 -2.26 23.92 -48.39
CA LEU A 275 -1.99 24.93 -49.42
C LEU A 275 -0.87 24.47 -50.39
N TYR A 276 0.22 23.91 -49.84
CA TYR A 276 1.30 23.33 -50.66
C TYR A 276 0.80 22.14 -51.50
N ILE A 277 -0.02 21.25 -50.92
CA ILE A 277 -0.59 20.11 -51.66
C ILE A 277 -1.53 20.62 -52.75
N GLY A 278 -2.43 21.57 -52.45
CA GLY A 278 -3.33 22.18 -53.44
C GLY A 278 -2.61 22.82 -54.59
N TYR A 279 -1.53 23.59 -54.33
CA TYR A 279 -0.66 24.16 -55.37
C TYR A 279 0.01 23.06 -56.19
N SER A 280 0.49 21.98 -55.56
CA SER A 280 1.13 20.85 -56.25
C SER A 280 0.16 20.07 -57.15
N ILE A 281 -1.12 19.96 -56.75
CA ILE A 281 -2.18 19.40 -57.58
C ILE A 281 -2.49 20.32 -58.78
N TYR A 282 -2.61 21.62 -58.54
CA TYR A 282 -2.78 22.61 -59.61
C TYR A 282 -1.64 22.55 -60.67
N ALA A 283 -0.42 22.36 -60.19
CA ALA A 283 0.77 22.21 -61.05
C ALA A 283 0.88 20.83 -61.71
N GLY A 284 -0.09 19.95 -61.55
CA GLY A 284 -0.11 18.58 -62.12
C GLY A 284 0.89 17.60 -61.54
N ARG A 285 1.46 17.90 -60.32
CA ARG A 285 2.50 17.07 -59.67
C ARG A 285 1.93 16.03 -58.72
N LEU A 286 0.69 16.21 -58.24
CA LEU A 286 0.01 15.34 -57.31
C LEU A 286 -1.45 15.07 -57.77
N GLU A 287 -1.97 13.93 -57.36
CA GLU A 287 -3.35 13.56 -57.59
C GLU A 287 -4.28 14.14 -56.49
N VAL A 288 -5.54 14.38 -56.88
CA VAL A 288 -6.53 15.00 -55.94
C VAL A 288 -6.78 14.14 -54.69
N GLY A 289 -6.75 12.81 -54.84
CA GLY A 289 -6.93 11.90 -53.71
C GLY A 289 -5.88 12.06 -52.60
N ILE A 290 -4.68 12.47 -52.93
CA ILE A 290 -3.63 12.70 -51.95
C ILE A 290 -3.99 13.84 -50.99
N PHE A 291 -4.75 14.85 -51.44
CA PHE A 291 -5.24 15.91 -50.57
C PHE A 291 -6.16 15.36 -49.48
N VAL A 292 -7.09 14.49 -49.86
CA VAL A 292 -8.04 13.88 -48.96
C VAL A 292 -7.34 12.92 -48.00
N MET A 293 -6.45 12.06 -48.50
CA MET A 293 -5.64 11.17 -47.67
C MET A 293 -4.84 11.94 -46.61
N PHE A 294 -4.12 12.97 -47.05
CA PHE A 294 -3.29 13.78 -46.17
C PHE A 294 -4.15 14.50 -45.10
N TYR A 295 -5.33 15.01 -45.48
CA TYR A 295 -6.25 15.66 -44.54
C TYR A 295 -6.63 14.74 -43.40
N VAL A 296 -7.01 13.49 -43.71
CA VAL A 296 -7.44 12.50 -42.70
C VAL A 296 -6.25 11.99 -41.91
N TYR A 297 -5.10 11.70 -42.53
CA TYR A 297 -3.91 11.24 -41.80
C TYR A 297 -3.33 12.33 -40.90
N PHE A 298 -3.39 13.59 -41.30
CA PHE A 298 -2.98 14.69 -40.45
C PHE A 298 -3.84 14.75 -39.15
N ASP A 299 -5.17 14.59 -39.26
CA ASP A 299 -6.05 14.56 -38.10
C ASP A 299 -5.79 13.33 -37.21
N ASN A 300 -5.52 12.16 -37.81
CA ASN A 300 -5.13 10.97 -37.05
C ASN A 300 -3.82 11.21 -36.27
N VAL A 301 -2.80 11.77 -36.91
CA VAL A 301 -1.52 12.09 -36.28
C VAL A 301 -1.66 13.18 -35.22
N LEU A 302 -2.47 14.21 -35.47
CA LEU A 302 -2.78 15.25 -34.48
C LEU A 302 -3.42 14.66 -33.23
N ASN A 303 -4.46 13.83 -33.39
CA ASN A 303 -5.17 13.18 -32.29
C ASN A 303 -4.23 12.23 -31.52
N ALA A 304 -3.40 11.47 -32.21
CA ALA A 304 -2.41 10.57 -31.64
C ALA A 304 -1.37 11.34 -30.81
N THR A 305 -0.80 12.41 -31.35
CA THR A 305 0.23 13.22 -30.67
C THR A 305 -0.35 14.00 -29.49
N ALA A 306 -1.56 14.54 -29.63
CA ALA A 306 -2.30 15.17 -28.52
C ALA A 306 -2.64 14.14 -27.41
N GLY A 307 -3.01 12.92 -27.80
CA GLY A 307 -3.21 11.79 -26.88
C GLY A 307 -1.93 11.46 -26.10
N MET A 308 -0.81 11.29 -26.77
CA MET A 308 0.50 11.07 -26.11
C MET A 308 0.85 12.19 -25.13
N SER A 309 0.53 13.44 -25.47
CA SER A 309 0.76 14.56 -24.56
C SER A 309 -0.09 14.47 -23.30
N ARG A 310 -1.37 14.09 -23.41
CA ARG A 310 -2.25 13.85 -22.23
C ARG A 310 -1.76 12.68 -21.38
N VAL A 311 -1.37 11.57 -22.01
CA VAL A 311 -0.81 10.42 -21.30
C VAL A 311 0.43 10.79 -20.51
N ALA A 312 1.32 11.60 -21.08
CA ALA A 312 2.52 12.04 -20.39
C ALA A 312 2.20 12.94 -19.17
N ASP A 313 1.09 13.70 -19.18
CA ASP A 313 0.60 14.43 -18.00
C ASP A 313 0.12 13.46 -16.91
N GLN A 314 -0.69 12.48 -17.29
CA GLN A 314 -1.22 11.45 -16.38
C GLN A 314 -0.12 10.58 -15.79
N ILE A 315 0.87 10.15 -16.60
CA ILE A 315 2.04 9.39 -16.11
C ILE A 315 2.80 10.20 -15.06
N THR A 316 2.86 11.53 -15.19
CA THR A 316 3.53 12.39 -14.19
C THR A 316 2.78 12.39 -12.86
N GLU A 317 1.45 12.33 -12.86
CA GLU A 317 0.63 12.19 -11.65
C GLU A 317 0.80 10.80 -11.02
N GLU A 318 0.70 9.74 -11.81
CA GLU A 318 0.82 8.36 -11.33
C GLU A 318 2.25 8.03 -10.85
N LYS A 319 3.26 8.67 -11.44
CA LYS A 319 4.67 8.54 -11.05
C LYS A 319 4.86 8.79 -9.57
N GLU A 320 4.23 9.83 -9.02
CA GLU A 320 4.35 10.18 -7.60
C GLU A 320 3.83 9.05 -6.69
N ALA A 321 2.66 8.49 -7.02
CA ALA A 321 2.07 7.39 -6.27
C ALA A 321 2.93 6.12 -6.33
N VAL A 322 3.49 5.80 -7.52
CA VAL A 322 4.38 4.65 -7.70
C VAL A 322 5.72 4.87 -7.00
N SER A 323 6.26 6.10 -6.99
CA SER A 323 7.50 6.43 -6.27
C SER A 323 7.37 6.20 -4.77
N ARG A 324 6.25 6.61 -4.17
CA ARG A 324 5.97 6.34 -2.74
C ARG A 324 5.86 4.84 -2.45
N LEU A 325 5.29 4.07 -3.36
CA LEU A 325 5.26 2.61 -3.25
C LEU A 325 6.68 2.02 -3.38
N ALA A 326 7.48 2.50 -4.32
CA ALA A 326 8.86 2.05 -4.50
C ALA A 326 9.71 2.34 -3.26
N GLY A 327 9.59 3.55 -2.69
CA GLY A 327 10.26 3.90 -1.43
C GLY A 327 9.88 2.99 -0.27
N LEU A 328 8.58 2.60 -0.19
CA LEU A 328 8.13 1.61 0.80
C LEU A 328 8.76 0.22 0.55
N MET A 329 8.89 -0.19 -0.72
CA MET A 329 9.48 -1.48 -1.08
C MET A 329 11.01 -1.54 -0.89
N ASP A 330 11.68 -0.39 -0.83
CA ASP A 330 13.12 -0.30 -0.59
C ASP A 330 13.50 -0.36 0.90
N GLU A 331 12.52 -0.20 1.81
CA GLU A 331 12.72 -0.40 3.24
C GLU A 331 13.12 -1.87 3.52
N LYS A 332 14.11 -2.05 4.38
CA LYS A 332 14.66 -3.39 4.63
C LYS A 332 14.16 -3.94 5.96
N PRO A 333 13.51 -5.12 5.98
CA PRO A 333 13.23 -5.79 7.23
C PRO A 333 14.54 -6.26 7.87
N THR A 334 14.69 -6.08 9.18
CA THR A 334 15.87 -6.55 9.92
C THR A 334 15.57 -7.81 10.72
N VAL A 335 14.43 -7.84 11.40
CA VAL A 335 14.05 -8.90 12.35
C VAL A 335 13.62 -10.20 11.66
N GLU A 336 12.85 -10.13 10.57
CA GLU A 336 12.33 -11.34 9.91
C GLU A 336 13.36 -12.12 9.10
N VAL A 337 14.47 -11.48 8.76
CA VAL A 337 15.56 -12.09 7.97
C VAL A 337 16.63 -12.70 8.88
N SER A 338 16.57 -12.40 10.18
CA SER A 338 17.55 -12.86 11.16
C SER A 338 17.22 -14.26 11.67
N GLY A 339 18.29 -15.04 11.84
CA GLY A 339 18.21 -16.36 12.44
C GLY A 339 17.83 -17.48 11.47
N LYS A 340 18.48 -18.63 11.64
CA LYS A 340 18.22 -19.86 10.86
C LYS A 340 18.11 -21.09 11.76
N LYS A 341 18.42 -20.95 13.06
CA LYS A 341 18.34 -22.05 14.01
C LYS A 341 16.92 -22.23 14.50
N ILE A 342 16.45 -23.46 14.56
CA ILE A 342 15.14 -23.78 15.14
C ILE A 342 15.24 -23.66 16.67
N MET A 343 14.24 -23.05 17.32
CA MET A 343 14.17 -23.02 18.78
C MET A 343 14.12 -24.47 19.34
N PRO A 344 14.99 -24.83 20.27
CA PRO A 344 14.98 -26.17 20.89
C PRO A 344 13.63 -26.47 21.54
N GLU A 345 13.18 -27.73 21.44
CA GLU A 345 11.92 -28.15 22.14
C GLU A 345 12.11 -28.24 23.65
N ASP A 346 13.29 -28.68 24.04
CA ASP A 346 13.65 -28.97 25.45
C ASP A 346 14.55 -27.88 26.03
N TRP A 347 14.33 -26.62 25.62
CA TRP A 347 15.07 -25.51 26.22
C TRP A 347 14.90 -25.46 27.74
N ARG A 348 15.94 -25.04 28.46
CA ARG A 348 15.96 -25.06 29.92
C ARG A 348 15.87 -23.66 30.55
N MET A 349 16.46 -22.67 29.92
CA MET A 349 16.50 -21.31 30.44
C MET A 349 16.57 -20.25 29.35
N ILE A 350 16.07 -19.06 29.65
CA ILE A 350 16.29 -17.84 28.87
C ILE A 350 17.15 -16.94 29.71
N THR A 351 18.29 -16.49 29.16
CA THR A 351 19.24 -15.64 29.86
C THR A 351 19.42 -14.33 29.10
N VAL A 352 19.20 -13.23 29.75
CA VAL A 352 19.52 -11.88 29.28
C VAL A 352 20.84 -11.47 29.91
N LYS A 353 21.84 -11.08 29.10
CA LYS A 353 23.19 -10.70 29.55
C LYS A 353 23.53 -9.29 29.08
N ASN A 354 23.78 -8.40 30.02
CA ASN A 354 24.27 -7.03 29.79
C ASN A 354 23.48 -6.28 28.71
N LEU A 355 22.16 -6.48 28.68
CA LEU A 355 21.27 -5.94 27.66
C LEU A 355 21.14 -4.42 27.79
N SER A 356 21.48 -3.69 26.73
CA SER A 356 21.29 -2.24 26.65
C SER A 356 20.59 -1.88 25.33
N PHE A 357 19.69 -0.91 25.40
CA PHE A 357 18.88 -0.49 24.26
C PHE A 357 18.47 0.98 24.36
N SER A 358 18.43 1.66 23.21
CA SER A 358 17.94 3.04 23.09
C SER A 358 17.07 3.19 21.87
N TYR A 359 15.91 3.83 22.01
CA TYR A 359 15.12 4.25 20.85
C TYR A 359 15.83 5.41 20.11
N PRO A 360 15.66 5.54 18.79
CA PRO A 360 16.18 6.69 18.04
C PRO A 360 15.76 8.02 18.69
N LYS A 361 16.71 8.93 18.85
CA LYS A 361 16.51 10.27 19.46
C LYS A 361 16.06 10.29 20.93
N ARG A 362 16.20 9.17 21.68
CA ARG A 362 15.91 9.11 23.13
C ARG A 362 17.15 8.67 23.90
N SER A 363 17.19 8.97 25.20
CA SER A 363 18.20 8.45 26.14
C SER A 363 18.08 6.92 26.28
N ALA A 364 19.13 6.26 26.77
CA ALA A 364 19.16 4.83 27.00
C ALA A 364 17.92 4.35 27.79
N THR A 365 17.13 3.48 27.20
CA THR A 365 15.89 2.95 27.79
C THR A 365 16.17 1.72 28.64
N LEU A 366 17.16 0.89 28.25
CA LEU A 366 17.71 -0.20 29.05
C LEU A 366 19.20 -0.01 29.16
N ASN A 367 19.74 -0.30 30.33
CA ASN A 367 21.16 -0.09 30.64
C ASN A 367 21.69 -1.27 31.45
N ASN A 368 22.43 -2.15 30.79
CA ASN A 368 23.11 -3.30 31.38
C ASN A 368 22.18 -4.23 32.19
N VAL A 369 21.02 -4.59 31.60
CA VAL A 369 20.03 -5.49 32.22
C VAL A 369 20.49 -6.93 32.09
N SER A 370 20.52 -7.67 33.20
CA SER A 370 20.86 -9.10 33.22
C SER A 370 19.86 -9.86 34.09
N LEU A 371 19.25 -10.91 33.54
CA LEU A 371 18.31 -11.76 34.25
C LEU A 371 18.28 -13.18 33.65
N THR A 372 17.78 -14.13 34.42
CA THR A 372 17.59 -15.52 33.95
C THR A 372 16.19 -15.99 34.34
N VAL A 373 15.52 -16.64 33.38
CA VAL A 373 14.21 -17.27 33.54
C VAL A 373 14.36 -18.77 33.27
N LYS A 374 14.06 -19.61 34.24
CA LYS A 374 14.08 -21.08 34.09
C LYS A 374 12.77 -21.59 33.49
N ARG A 375 12.83 -22.70 32.77
CA ARG A 375 11.62 -23.33 32.27
C ARG A 375 10.69 -23.71 33.42
N GLY A 376 9.41 -23.39 33.32
CA GLY A 376 8.40 -23.57 34.36
C GLY A 376 8.34 -22.46 35.41
N GLU A 377 9.32 -21.54 35.44
CA GLU A 377 9.36 -20.41 36.39
C GLU A 377 8.38 -19.30 35.98
N LYS A 378 7.74 -18.66 36.95
CA LYS A 378 6.87 -17.49 36.79
C LYS A 378 7.61 -16.26 37.30
N VAL A 379 7.97 -15.37 36.40
CA VAL A 379 8.77 -14.18 36.72
C VAL A 379 7.91 -12.93 36.57
N GLY A 380 7.75 -12.17 37.65
CA GLY A 380 7.10 -10.87 37.65
C GLY A 380 8.10 -9.75 37.41
N ILE A 381 7.78 -8.81 36.54
CA ILE A 381 8.58 -7.59 36.31
C ILE A 381 7.75 -6.39 36.76
N VAL A 382 8.27 -5.64 37.73
CA VAL A 382 7.61 -4.49 38.33
C VAL A 382 8.50 -3.25 38.29
N GLY A 383 7.93 -2.09 38.48
CA GLY A 383 8.66 -0.80 38.50
C GLY A 383 7.77 0.35 38.04
N PRO A 384 8.22 1.59 38.23
CA PRO A 384 7.50 2.79 37.81
C PRO A 384 7.30 2.85 36.31
N THR A 385 6.39 3.72 35.86
CA THR A 385 6.20 4.00 34.43
C THR A 385 7.49 4.56 33.83
N GLY A 386 7.88 4.05 32.67
CA GLY A 386 9.14 4.44 32.03
C GLY A 386 10.39 3.68 32.52
N ALA A 387 10.27 2.72 33.45
CA ALA A 387 11.39 1.91 33.92
C ALA A 387 12.02 0.96 32.87
N GLY A 388 11.44 0.84 31.67
CA GLY A 388 11.95 -0.02 30.60
C GLY A 388 11.29 -1.41 30.49
N LYS A 389 10.27 -1.72 31.31
CA LYS A 389 9.59 -3.03 31.35
C LYS A 389 9.07 -3.49 29.97
N SER A 390 8.23 -2.68 29.31
CA SER A 390 7.66 -3.01 28.00
C SER A 390 8.74 -3.06 26.90
N THR A 391 9.82 -2.29 27.03
CA THR A 391 10.97 -2.39 26.11
C THR A 391 11.67 -3.73 26.25
N LEU A 392 11.92 -4.18 27.48
CA LEU A 392 12.50 -5.51 27.73
C LEU A 392 11.62 -6.63 27.12
N PHE A 393 10.28 -6.53 27.28
CA PHE A 393 9.34 -7.44 26.64
C PHE A 393 9.46 -7.45 25.11
N LYS A 394 9.47 -6.26 24.48
CA LYS A 394 9.59 -6.15 23.01
C LYS A 394 10.85 -6.85 22.50
N LEU A 395 11.99 -6.69 23.19
CA LEU A 395 13.24 -7.34 22.80
C LEU A 395 13.20 -8.85 23.03
N MET A 396 12.64 -9.32 24.15
CA MET A 396 12.46 -10.75 24.42
C MET A 396 11.43 -11.40 23.46
N LEU A 397 10.47 -10.66 22.95
CA LEU A 397 9.53 -11.10 21.91
C LEU A 397 10.12 -11.08 20.50
N LYS A 398 11.41 -10.72 20.36
CA LYS A 398 12.09 -10.60 19.07
C LYS A 398 11.35 -9.64 18.12
N LEU A 399 10.92 -8.47 18.64
CA LEU A 399 10.27 -7.41 17.88
C LEU A 399 11.24 -6.31 17.42
N ASP A 400 12.45 -6.28 18.00
CA ASP A 400 13.57 -5.42 17.64
C ASP A 400 14.87 -6.14 17.97
N GLU A 401 15.91 -6.00 17.15
CA GLU A 401 17.21 -6.62 17.33
C GLU A 401 18.36 -5.63 17.47
N ASN A 402 18.07 -4.31 17.50
CA ASN A 402 19.07 -3.25 17.59
C ASN A 402 19.52 -2.99 19.04
N TYR A 403 19.84 -4.04 19.80
CA TYR A 403 20.32 -3.96 21.17
C TYR A 403 21.77 -4.40 21.28
N SER A 404 22.49 -3.95 22.32
CA SER A 404 23.80 -4.49 22.74
C SER A 404 23.62 -5.48 23.89
N GLY A 405 24.56 -6.41 24.04
CA GLY A 405 24.43 -7.57 24.93
C GLY A 405 23.70 -8.72 24.24
N ASP A 406 23.30 -9.74 25.01
CA ASP A 406 22.74 -10.97 24.48
C ASP A 406 21.45 -11.38 25.18
N ILE A 407 20.49 -11.91 24.40
CA ILE A 407 19.37 -12.71 24.87
C ILE A 407 19.61 -14.12 24.35
N LEU A 408 19.72 -15.08 25.26
CA LEU A 408 20.06 -16.48 24.94
C LEU A 408 18.90 -17.40 25.31
N VAL A 409 18.61 -18.37 24.45
CA VAL A 409 17.81 -19.57 24.79
C VAL A 409 18.82 -20.69 24.97
N ASP A 410 19.03 -21.12 26.21
CA ASP A 410 20.18 -21.91 26.65
C ASP A 410 21.52 -21.25 26.24
N GLU A 411 22.22 -21.78 25.25
CA GLU A 411 23.47 -21.22 24.71
C GLU A 411 23.27 -20.51 23.35
N THR A 412 22.06 -20.53 22.79
CA THR A 412 21.81 -19.99 21.45
C THR A 412 21.30 -18.56 21.54
N PRO A 413 22.00 -17.59 20.91
CA PRO A 413 21.53 -16.21 20.83
C PRO A 413 20.15 -16.13 20.12
N LEU A 414 19.23 -15.35 20.68
CA LEU A 414 17.88 -15.18 20.13
C LEU A 414 17.91 -14.65 18.69
N ARG A 415 18.91 -13.82 18.34
CA ARG A 415 19.13 -13.33 16.97
C ARG A 415 19.38 -14.44 15.97
N GLU A 416 19.98 -15.57 16.39
CA GLU A 416 20.26 -16.71 15.53
C GLU A 416 19.08 -17.69 15.40
N ILE A 417 18.05 -17.55 16.24
CA ILE A 417 16.85 -18.38 16.22
C ILE A 417 15.88 -17.84 15.15
N ASP A 418 15.38 -18.74 14.31
CA ASP A 418 14.33 -18.46 13.34
C ASP A 418 13.06 -17.94 14.03
N ARG A 419 12.59 -16.74 13.61
CA ARG A 419 11.45 -16.07 14.26
C ARG A 419 10.16 -16.91 14.24
N PRO A 420 9.72 -17.50 13.12
CA PRO A 420 8.57 -18.41 13.09
C PRO A 420 8.66 -19.56 14.10
N SER A 421 9.82 -20.18 14.25
CA SER A 421 10.03 -21.30 15.19
C SER A 421 9.93 -20.84 16.65
N TYR A 422 10.43 -19.62 16.96
CA TYR A 422 10.33 -19.00 18.27
C TYR A 422 8.88 -18.62 18.59
N ILE A 423 8.22 -17.87 17.69
CA ILE A 423 6.84 -17.40 17.87
C ILE A 423 5.86 -18.57 18.01
N LYS A 424 6.09 -19.69 17.33
CA LYS A 424 5.25 -20.88 17.48
C LYS A 424 5.15 -21.38 18.92
N ARG A 425 6.20 -21.17 19.73
CA ARG A 425 6.30 -21.68 21.11
C ARG A 425 5.93 -20.66 22.18
N ILE A 426 5.69 -19.43 21.81
CA ILE A 426 5.32 -18.37 22.74
C ILE A 426 3.89 -17.91 22.53
N ALA A 427 3.25 -17.39 23.56
CA ALA A 427 2.03 -16.62 23.44
C ALA A 427 2.16 -15.30 24.18
N VAL A 428 1.40 -14.30 23.73
CA VAL A 428 1.39 -12.95 24.30
C VAL A 428 -0.02 -12.56 24.65
N VAL A 429 -0.21 -12.05 25.87
CA VAL A 429 -1.42 -11.35 26.30
C VAL A 429 -1.05 -9.89 26.44
N PRO A 430 -1.40 -9.02 25.47
CA PRO A 430 -1.07 -7.61 25.51
C PRO A 430 -1.93 -6.85 26.53
N GLN A 431 -1.50 -5.64 26.88
CA GLN A 431 -2.24 -4.73 27.75
C GLN A 431 -3.61 -4.36 27.19
N GLU A 432 -3.67 -4.02 25.90
CA GLU A 432 -4.91 -3.78 25.17
C GLU A 432 -5.16 -4.92 24.18
N THR A 433 -6.35 -5.50 24.27
CA THR A 433 -6.74 -6.63 23.41
C THR A 433 -7.47 -6.14 22.18
N GLU A 434 -6.85 -6.32 21.03
CA GLU A 434 -7.48 -6.08 19.74
C GLU A 434 -8.43 -7.23 19.36
N VAL A 435 -9.60 -6.85 18.84
CA VAL A 435 -10.64 -7.78 18.40
C VAL A 435 -10.83 -7.60 16.90
N PHE A 436 -10.62 -8.67 16.14
CA PHE A 436 -10.88 -8.68 14.71
C PHE A 436 -12.39 -8.75 14.44
N ASN A 437 -12.84 -8.09 13.39
CA ASN A 437 -14.23 -8.15 12.95
C ASN A 437 -14.52 -9.50 12.27
N ALA A 438 -14.64 -10.53 13.09
CA ALA A 438 -14.77 -11.94 12.72
C ALA A 438 -15.58 -12.67 13.80
N THR A 439 -15.87 -13.95 13.63
CA THR A 439 -16.56 -14.74 14.66
C THR A 439 -15.72 -14.86 15.93
N LEU A 440 -16.35 -15.17 17.07
CA LEU A 440 -15.62 -15.44 18.31
C LEU A 440 -14.65 -16.61 18.13
N ARG A 441 -15.08 -17.66 17.40
CA ARG A 441 -14.23 -18.81 17.01
C ARG A 441 -12.98 -18.33 16.27
N GLU A 442 -13.13 -17.64 15.14
CA GLU A 442 -12.03 -17.16 14.33
C GLU A 442 -11.08 -16.25 15.13
N ASN A 443 -11.64 -15.43 16.03
CA ASN A 443 -10.84 -14.59 16.92
C ASN A 443 -9.96 -15.39 17.89
N VAL A 444 -10.38 -16.58 18.34
CA VAL A 444 -9.54 -17.45 19.18
C VAL A 444 -8.53 -18.21 18.32
N GLU A 445 -8.98 -18.77 17.21
CA GLU A 445 -8.20 -19.65 16.33
C GLU A 445 -7.10 -18.93 15.53
N ILE A 446 -7.15 -17.61 15.44
CA ILE A 446 -6.18 -16.77 14.70
C ILE A 446 -4.72 -16.99 15.15
N THR A 447 -4.49 -17.49 16.34
CA THR A 447 -3.15 -17.75 16.89
C THR A 447 -2.53 -19.05 16.39
N GLY A 448 -3.29 -19.89 15.66
CA GLY A 448 -2.78 -21.14 15.08
C GLY A 448 -2.55 -22.23 16.13
N GLY A 449 -3.60 -22.72 16.76
CA GLY A 449 -3.60 -23.87 17.68
C GLY A 449 -4.16 -25.14 17.02
N HIS A 450 -4.48 -26.14 17.85
CA HIS A 450 -5.18 -27.35 17.43
C HIS A 450 -6.67 -27.24 17.72
N GLU A 451 -7.52 -27.60 16.78
CA GLU A 451 -8.98 -27.48 16.82
C GLU A 451 -9.61 -28.06 18.11
N HIS A 452 -9.04 -29.14 18.64
CA HIS A 452 -9.48 -29.80 19.87
C HIS A 452 -9.29 -28.98 21.17
N ASN A 453 -8.62 -27.83 21.11
CA ASN A 453 -8.34 -26.99 22.27
C ASN A 453 -9.34 -25.84 22.45
N LEU A 454 -10.25 -25.61 21.51
CA LEU A 454 -11.14 -24.44 21.54
C LEU A 454 -12.07 -24.47 22.77
N ASP A 455 -12.85 -25.54 22.95
CA ASP A 455 -13.81 -25.62 24.07
C ASP A 455 -13.09 -25.52 25.41
N LYS A 456 -11.94 -26.18 25.55
CA LYS A 456 -11.11 -26.12 26.74
C LYS A 456 -10.59 -24.69 26.99
N ALA A 457 -10.17 -23.98 25.95
CA ALA A 457 -9.69 -22.60 26.05
C ALA A 457 -10.82 -21.66 26.50
N LEU A 458 -12.02 -21.83 25.96
CA LEU A 458 -13.19 -21.03 26.29
C LEU A 458 -13.69 -21.30 27.73
N GLU A 459 -13.69 -22.56 28.17
CA GLU A 459 -14.03 -22.94 29.51
C GLU A 459 -13.03 -22.42 30.55
N MET A 460 -11.73 -22.63 30.32
CA MET A 460 -10.68 -22.20 31.25
C MET A 460 -10.62 -20.67 31.42
N THR A 461 -11.07 -19.93 30.43
CA THR A 461 -11.08 -18.46 30.47
C THR A 461 -12.45 -17.88 30.86
N ASN A 462 -13.37 -18.71 31.34
CA ASN A 462 -14.72 -18.30 31.79
C ASN A 462 -15.47 -17.50 30.69
N LEU A 463 -15.31 -17.86 29.39
CA LEU A 463 -16.06 -17.30 28.29
C LEU A 463 -17.38 -18.02 28.00
N THR A 464 -17.66 -19.16 28.64
CA THR A 464 -18.87 -19.93 28.43
C THR A 464 -20.15 -19.13 28.72
N GLU A 465 -20.15 -18.28 29.75
CA GLU A 465 -21.27 -17.38 30.05
C GLU A 465 -21.53 -16.35 28.97
N LEU A 466 -20.44 -15.82 28.34
CA LEU A 466 -20.53 -14.92 27.21
C LEU A 466 -21.15 -15.65 26.00
N ILE A 467 -20.66 -16.85 25.69
CA ILE A 467 -21.13 -17.66 24.56
C ILE A 467 -22.62 -17.94 24.65
N GLN A 468 -23.13 -18.25 25.83
CA GLN A 468 -24.56 -18.47 26.04
C GLN A 468 -25.44 -17.23 25.81
N ARG A 469 -24.88 -16.03 25.97
CA ARG A 469 -25.58 -14.75 25.72
C ARG A 469 -25.48 -14.29 24.25
N LEU A 470 -24.55 -14.86 23.48
CA LEU A 470 -24.36 -14.48 22.08
C LEU A 470 -25.42 -15.14 21.19
N PRO A 471 -25.96 -14.41 20.16
CA PRO A 471 -27.07 -14.90 19.33
C PRO A 471 -26.78 -16.22 18.60
N SER A 472 -25.54 -16.44 18.19
CA SER A 472 -25.08 -17.63 17.45
C SER A 472 -23.91 -18.32 18.16
N GLY A 473 -23.80 -18.17 19.48
CA GLY A 473 -22.72 -18.76 20.27
C GLY A 473 -21.34 -18.32 19.74
N VAL A 474 -20.45 -19.28 19.54
CA VAL A 474 -19.08 -19.03 19.06
C VAL A 474 -19.02 -18.52 17.61
N GLU A 475 -20.06 -18.71 16.82
CA GLU A 475 -20.16 -18.22 15.44
C GLU A 475 -20.68 -16.76 15.35
N THR A 476 -20.90 -16.12 16.50
CA THR A 476 -21.30 -14.70 16.52
C THR A 476 -20.12 -13.82 16.10
N ILE A 477 -20.37 -12.89 15.16
CA ILE A 477 -19.39 -11.87 14.75
C ILE A 477 -19.23 -10.88 15.91
N ILE A 478 -17.99 -10.68 16.34
CA ILE A 478 -17.57 -9.71 17.36
C ILE A 478 -16.68 -8.63 16.76
N GLY A 479 -16.51 -7.51 17.44
CA GLY A 479 -15.66 -6.39 16.99
C GLY A 479 -16.46 -5.13 16.65
N GLU A 480 -15.90 -4.23 15.83
CA GLU A 480 -16.50 -2.90 15.56
C GLU A 480 -17.89 -2.96 14.90
N LYS A 481 -18.12 -3.93 14.00
CA LYS A 481 -19.36 -4.12 13.26
C LYS A 481 -20.24 -5.24 13.82
N GLY A 482 -19.81 -5.91 14.89
CA GLY A 482 -20.50 -7.00 15.56
C GLY A 482 -20.85 -6.69 17.02
N VAL A 483 -20.98 -7.74 17.82
CA VAL A 483 -21.19 -7.58 19.25
C VAL A 483 -19.92 -7.02 19.89
N ARG A 484 -20.06 -5.91 20.62
CA ARG A 484 -18.95 -5.29 21.36
C ARG A 484 -18.73 -6.03 22.67
N LEU A 485 -17.50 -6.44 22.90
CA LEU A 485 -17.07 -7.04 24.15
C LEU A 485 -16.69 -5.96 25.18
N SER A 486 -17.01 -6.19 26.44
CA SER A 486 -16.48 -5.40 27.56
C SER A 486 -14.96 -5.57 27.69
N GLY A 487 -14.30 -4.68 28.43
CA GLY A 487 -12.85 -4.76 28.65
C GLY A 487 -12.43 -6.12 29.24
N GLY A 488 -13.16 -6.62 30.24
CA GLY A 488 -12.90 -7.94 30.84
C GLY A 488 -13.15 -9.12 29.89
N GLU A 489 -14.15 -9.03 28.99
CA GLU A 489 -14.39 -10.05 27.97
C GLU A 489 -13.30 -10.07 26.92
N LYS A 490 -12.82 -8.89 26.48
CA LYS A 490 -11.68 -8.77 25.57
C LYS A 490 -10.41 -9.38 26.18
N GLN A 491 -10.15 -9.10 27.45
CA GLN A 491 -8.98 -9.64 28.14
C GLN A 491 -9.05 -11.17 28.28
N ARG A 492 -10.23 -11.73 28.64
CA ARG A 492 -10.44 -13.18 28.64
C ARG A 492 -10.29 -13.79 27.25
N LEU A 493 -10.71 -13.10 26.19
CA LEU A 493 -10.48 -13.53 24.81
C LEU A 493 -8.97 -13.59 24.49
N SER A 494 -8.19 -12.61 24.96
CA SER A 494 -6.74 -12.64 24.77
C SER A 494 -6.06 -13.80 25.48
N ILE A 495 -6.51 -14.10 26.70
CA ILE A 495 -6.04 -15.26 27.46
C ILE A 495 -6.47 -16.57 26.77
N ALA A 496 -7.71 -16.63 26.21
CA ALA A 496 -8.19 -17.79 25.45
C ALA A 496 -7.33 -18.04 24.19
N ARG A 497 -6.95 -16.98 23.48
CA ARG A 497 -5.99 -17.06 22.34
C ARG A 497 -4.66 -17.66 22.78
N ALA A 498 -4.12 -17.18 23.90
CA ALA A 498 -2.87 -17.68 24.45
C ALA A 498 -2.96 -19.15 24.85
N PHE A 499 -4.07 -19.54 25.48
CA PHE A 499 -4.30 -20.93 25.89
C PHE A 499 -4.54 -21.88 24.71
N TYR A 500 -5.32 -21.44 23.72
CA TYR A 500 -5.59 -22.20 22.50
C TYR A 500 -4.30 -22.57 21.75
N LYS A 501 -3.32 -21.67 21.74
CA LYS A 501 -2.01 -21.86 21.14
C LYS A 501 -1.15 -22.91 21.85
N ASN A 502 -1.41 -23.21 23.12
CA ASN A 502 -0.64 -24.12 23.97
C ASN A 502 0.89 -23.82 23.98
N PRO A 503 1.29 -22.63 24.45
CA PRO A 503 2.67 -22.17 24.40
C PRO A 503 3.56 -22.83 25.47
N GLN A 504 4.87 -22.84 25.26
CA GLN A 504 5.86 -23.18 26.28
C GLN A 504 6.26 -21.98 27.13
N LEU A 505 6.13 -20.76 26.57
CA LEU A 505 6.47 -19.51 27.22
C LEU A 505 5.33 -18.49 27.00
N LEU A 506 4.87 -17.90 28.06
CA LEU A 506 3.76 -16.94 28.08
C LEU A 506 4.26 -15.57 28.52
N PHE A 507 4.00 -14.56 27.72
CA PHE A 507 4.26 -13.15 28.03
C PHE A 507 2.92 -12.47 28.34
N LEU A 508 2.83 -11.80 29.50
CA LEU A 508 1.65 -11.03 29.88
C LEU A 508 2.04 -9.58 30.20
N ASP A 509 1.43 -8.64 29.51
CA ASP A 509 1.62 -7.20 29.75
C ASP A 509 0.35 -6.65 30.41
N GLU A 510 0.42 -6.41 31.74
CA GLU A 510 -0.65 -5.84 32.57
C GLU A 510 -2.04 -6.53 32.39
N PRO A 511 -2.15 -7.84 32.53
CA PRO A 511 -3.36 -8.58 32.13
C PRO A 511 -4.63 -8.23 32.93
N THR A 512 -4.54 -7.43 33.99
CA THR A 512 -5.68 -7.05 34.85
C THR A 512 -5.86 -5.53 34.98
N SER A 513 -5.14 -4.71 34.23
CA SER A 513 -5.31 -3.27 34.24
C SER A 513 -6.70 -2.87 33.69
N GLN A 514 -7.32 -1.83 34.25
CA GLN A 514 -8.61 -1.26 33.80
C GLN A 514 -9.86 -2.15 33.98
N LEU A 515 -9.84 -3.11 34.90
CA LEU A 515 -10.98 -4.04 35.12
C LEU A 515 -11.69 -3.77 36.45
N ASP A 516 -12.99 -4.05 36.48
CA ASP A 516 -13.79 -4.14 37.68
C ASP A 516 -13.39 -5.36 38.52
N ALA A 517 -13.67 -5.33 39.82
CA ALA A 517 -13.26 -6.38 40.76
C ALA A 517 -13.76 -7.79 40.40
N ASN A 518 -14.98 -7.92 39.85
CA ASN A 518 -15.55 -9.22 39.47
C ASN A 518 -14.85 -9.80 38.24
N SER A 519 -14.56 -8.95 37.24
CA SER A 519 -13.80 -9.32 36.03
C SER A 519 -12.37 -9.71 36.39
N GLU A 520 -11.76 -9.01 37.35
CA GLU A 520 -10.42 -9.31 37.85
C GLU A 520 -10.33 -10.70 38.46
N LEU A 521 -11.26 -11.07 39.35
CA LEU A 521 -11.30 -12.41 39.98
C LEU A 521 -11.40 -13.52 38.91
N LYS A 522 -12.28 -13.35 37.91
CA LYS A 522 -12.43 -14.33 36.81
C LYS A 522 -11.13 -14.48 36.00
N ILE A 523 -10.41 -13.39 35.77
CA ILE A 523 -9.12 -13.40 35.03
C ILE A 523 -8.03 -14.05 35.88
N GLN A 524 -7.93 -13.74 37.17
CA GLN A 524 -6.98 -14.38 38.07
C GLN A 524 -7.19 -15.91 38.14
N ASP A 525 -8.44 -16.37 38.23
CA ASP A 525 -8.76 -17.80 38.18
C ASP A 525 -8.32 -18.41 36.83
N SER A 526 -8.56 -17.73 35.73
CA SER A 526 -8.11 -18.17 34.41
C SER A 526 -6.58 -18.23 34.32
N LEU A 527 -5.87 -17.22 34.83
CA LEU A 527 -4.41 -17.18 34.85
C LEU A 527 -3.80 -18.28 35.71
N ARG A 528 -4.36 -18.56 36.90
CA ARG A 528 -3.93 -19.68 37.76
C ARG A 528 -3.98 -21.03 37.05
N LYS A 529 -5.04 -21.26 36.28
CA LYS A 529 -5.18 -22.48 35.47
C LYS A 529 -4.12 -22.57 34.38
N VAL A 530 -3.83 -21.45 33.74
CA VAL A 530 -2.83 -21.37 32.64
C VAL A 530 -1.41 -21.49 33.16
N PHE A 531 -1.09 -20.94 34.34
CA PHE A 531 0.27 -20.96 34.90
C PHE A 531 0.78 -22.34 35.33
N LYS A 532 -0.09 -23.35 35.48
CA LYS A 532 0.34 -24.65 36.03
C LYS A 532 1.50 -25.28 35.26
N ASP A 533 1.50 -25.22 33.91
CA ASP A 533 2.40 -25.98 33.07
C ASP A 533 3.24 -25.10 32.11
N VAL A 534 3.25 -23.78 32.32
CA VAL A 534 3.86 -22.83 31.36
C VAL A 534 4.90 -21.96 32.07
N THR A 535 6.00 -21.66 31.40
CA THR A 535 6.91 -20.59 31.84
C THR A 535 6.24 -19.24 31.59
N ALA A 536 6.18 -18.35 32.57
CA ALA A 536 5.51 -17.07 32.42
C ALA A 536 6.42 -15.89 32.77
N ILE A 537 6.37 -14.85 31.96
CA ILE A 537 6.98 -13.55 32.24
C ILE A 537 5.86 -12.51 32.23
N VAL A 538 5.68 -11.84 33.36
CA VAL A 538 4.51 -10.99 33.62
C VAL A 538 4.95 -9.58 33.99
N ILE A 539 4.58 -8.59 33.19
CA ILE A 539 4.59 -7.22 33.65
C ILE A 539 3.32 -6.99 34.46
N ALA A 540 3.47 -6.71 35.74
CA ALA A 540 2.33 -6.53 36.62
C ALA A 540 2.38 -5.20 37.36
N HIS A 541 1.23 -4.55 37.40
CA HIS A 541 0.97 -3.38 38.23
C HIS A 541 0.09 -3.69 39.43
N ARG A 542 -0.56 -4.88 39.48
CA ARG A 542 -1.43 -5.29 40.59
C ARG A 542 -0.77 -6.34 41.47
N ILE A 543 -0.93 -6.11 42.74
CA ILE A 543 -0.38 -6.92 43.83
C ILE A 543 -0.80 -8.40 43.76
N SER A 544 -2.07 -8.64 43.47
CA SER A 544 -2.67 -9.98 43.39
C SER A 544 -1.98 -10.88 42.35
N THR A 545 -1.49 -10.28 41.24
CA THR A 545 -0.76 -10.99 40.20
C THR A 545 0.67 -11.28 40.62
N ILE A 546 1.31 -10.34 41.36
CA ILE A 546 2.72 -10.43 41.76
C ILE A 546 2.95 -11.47 42.83
N GLN A 547 1.99 -11.66 43.75
CA GLN A 547 2.09 -12.61 44.87
C GLN A 547 2.25 -14.07 44.41
N GLU A 548 1.80 -14.41 43.24
CA GLU A 548 1.85 -15.75 42.65
C GLU A 548 3.12 -16.04 41.87
N MET A 549 4.05 -15.08 41.78
CA MET A 549 5.29 -15.23 41.02
C MET A 549 6.38 -15.92 41.87
N ASP A 550 7.09 -16.84 41.23
CA ASP A 550 8.22 -17.53 41.84
C ASP A 550 9.39 -16.57 42.10
N LYS A 551 9.54 -15.59 41.19
CA LYS A 551 10.57 -14.57 41.23
C LYS A 551 10.03 -13.21 40.77
N ILE A 552 10.46 -12.15 41.42
CA ILE A 552 10.11 -10.77 41.10
C ILE A 552 11.37 -10.00 40.77
N ILE A 553 11.35 -9.24 39.69
CA ILE A 553 12.41 -8.35 39.22
C ILE A 553 11.88 -6.92 39.29
N VAL A 554 12.58 -6.06 40.02
CA VAL A 554 12.22 -4.64 40.15
C VAL A 554 13.13 -3.82 39.25
N MET A 555 12.50 -3.07 38.32
CA MET A 555 13.21 -2.19 37.41
C MET A 555 13.01 -0.72 37.73
N GLU A 556 14.09 0.06 37.65
CA GLU A 556 14.07 1.51 37.75
C GLU A 556 15.15 2.12 36.84
N GLY A 557 14.77 3.18 36.09
CA GLY A 557 15.69 3.89 35.20
C GLY A 557 16.43 3.00 34.19
N GLY A 558 15.78 1.97 33.69
CA GLY A 558 16.34 1.03 32.72
C GLY A 558 17.29 -0.03 33.32
N LYS A 559 17.32 -0.19 34.62
CA LYS A 559 18.17 -1.18 35.33
C LYS A 559 17.33 -2.07 36.24
N ILE A 560 17.86 -3.24 36.56
CA ILE A 560 17.31 -4.09 37.64
C ILE A 560 17.95 -3.58 38.94
N VAL A 561 17.08 -3.22 39.90
CA VAL A 561 17.51 -2.68 41.21
C VAL A 561 17.28 -3.68 42.35
N GLU A 562 16.27 -4.56 42.23
CA GLU A 562 15.99 -5.61 43.22
C GLU A 562 15.54 -6.89 42.49
N GLU A 563 15.87 -8.03 43.06
CA GLU A 563 15.44 -9.35 42.61
C GLU A 563 15.21 -10.28 43.79
N GLY A 564 14.11 -11.01 43.83
CA GLY A 564 13.83 -11.94 44.92
C GLY A 564 12.38 -12.50 44.89
N THR A 565 12.01 -13.25 45.91
CA THR A 565 10.64 -13.66 46.14
C THR A 565 9.83 -12.52 46.76
N PHE A 566 8.49 -12.60 46.67
CA PHE A 566 7.61 -11.61 47.26
C PHE A 566 7.91 -11.32 48.74
N GLN A 567 8.12 -12.37 49.56
CA GLN A 567 8.43 -12.21 50.98
C GLN A 567 9.79 -11.58 51.24
N GLN A 568 10.81 -11.91 50.45
CA GLN A 568 12.14 -11.32 50.56
C GLN A 568 12.11 -9.81 50.28
N LEU A 569 11.45 -9.40 49.19
CA LEU A 569 11.39 -8.01 48.76
C LEU A 569 10.58 -7.12 49.73
N ILE A 570 9.51 -7.62 50.31
CA ILE A 570 8.76 -6.90 51.35
C ILE A 570 9.66 -6.67 52.57
N GLY A 571 10.48 -7.66 52.96
CA GLY A 571 11.36 -7.57 54.12
C GLY A 571 12.53 -6.59 53.91
N GLN A 572 12.93 -6.31 52.68
CA GLN A 572 14.10 -5.44 52.37
C GLN A 572 13.82 -3.94 52.49
N LYS A 573 12.56 -3.50 52.64
CA LYS A 573 12.16 -2.08 52.68
C LYS A 573 12.70 -1.23 51.51
N GLY A 574 12.90 -1.84 50.36
CA GLY A 574 13.36 -1.21 49.13
C GLY A 574 12.25 -0.62 48.29
N LEU A 575 12.54 -0.35 47.01
CA LEU A 575 11.59 0.19 46.02
C LEU A 575 10.34 -0.67 45.86
N PHE A 576 10.51 -2.01 45.92
CA PHE A 576 9.35 -2.93 45.85
C PHE A 576 8.37 -2.70 47.01
N ASN A 577 8.89 -2.54 48.23
CA ASN A 577 8.05 -2.28 49.40
C ASN A 577 7.34 -0.92 49.31
N GLU A 578 7.99 0.09 48.76
CA GLU A 578 7.40 1.40 48.52
C GLU A 578 6.23 1.30 47.48
N LEU A 579 6.49 0.68 46.33
CA LEU A 579 5.46 0.43 45.31
C LEU A 579 4.27 -0.37 45.85
N TRP A 580 4.55 -1.37 46.68
CA TRP A 580 3.55 -2.18 47.38
C TRP A 580 2.70 -1.37 48.35
N SER A 581 3.35 -0.54 49.20
CA SER A 581 2.66 0.26 50.23
C SER A 581 1.72 1.30 49.60
N ASN A 582 2.14 1.90 48.51
CA ASN A 582 1.34 2.88 47.75
C ASN A 582 0.09 2.29 47.06
N GLN A 583 0.04 0.96 46.85
CA GLN A 583 -1.13 0.29 46.29
C GLN A 583 -2.13 -0.23 47.30
N LYS A 584 -1.75 -0.22 48.59
CA LYS A 584 -2.64 -0.62 49.72
C LYS A 584 -3.55 0.51 50.19
N LEU A 585 -3.28 1.72 49.81
CA LEU A 585 -4.07 2.93 50.06
C LEU A 585 -5.11 3.14 48.95
#